data_bcfacb1a892b8227595e7eeef5a80b7e
#
_entry.id   bcfacb1a892b8227595e7eeef5a80b7e
#
_cell.length_a   1.000
_cell.length_b   1.000
_cell.length_c   1.000
_cell.angle_alpha   90.00
_cell.angle_beta   90.00
_cell.angle_gamma   90.00
#
_symmetry.space_group_name_H-M   'P 1'
#
loop_
_entity.id
_entity.type
_entity.pdbx_description
1 polymer ?
#
loop_
_entity_poly.entity_id
_entity_poly.type
_entity_poly.pdbx_seq_one_letter_code
_entity_poly.pdbx_strand_id
1 'polypeptide(L)'
;MLSYKTLWNKLKKEIKEITNERMFSTWIEPVKPIALNRNNLILELPNQFFYEWIEIHYKNKFEKIIKEKLKEEIKIQFTIGIEKAPNKAEKTTKHKKEAPTQKKTNLNKRYVFSNFIEGGCNQFAKAASISVSEFPGQKGFNPLVIYGGVGLGKTHLLNAIGNQINENHPKLNTVGATSERFTIDFISSIQKNNTITFSQYYRKADVLLIDDIQFLQGKEQTQEQFFHTFNELYQNGKQVVLTADKYPTEMKGLKERLLSRFESGLAVDVQPPDFETRVAILMEK
;
A
#
# COMPACT_ATOMS: atom_id res chain seq x y z
N MET A 1 -32.73 -6.38 22.73
CA MET A 1 -32.09 -5.74 21.54
C MET A 1 -30.66 -6.19 21.47
N LEU A 2 -30.23 -6.78 20.35
CA LEU A 2 -28.83 -7.14 20.14
C LEU A 2 -27.98 -5.85 20.06
N SER A 3 -26.84 -5.82 20.79
CA SER A 3 -25.89 -4.72 20.69
C SER A 3 -25.30 -4.69 19.26
N TYR A 4 -25.05 -3.49 18.71
CA TYR A 4 -24.39 -3.32 17.39
C TYR A 4 -23.06 -4.09 17.31
N LYS A 5 -22.32 -4.21 18.42
CA LYS A 5 -21.09 -5.01 18.51
C LYS A 5 -21.36 -6.51 18.38
N THR A 6 -22.42 -6.99 19.03
CA THR A 6 -22.79 -8.42 18.96
C THR A 6 -23.27 -8.80 17.56
N LEU A 7 -24.03 -7.92 16.92
CA LEU A 7 -24.47 -8.10 15.54
C LEU A 7 -23.30 -8.14 14.56
N TRP A 8 -22.36 -7.19 14.69
CA TRP A 8 -21.17 -7.15 13.86
C TRP A 8 -20.28 -8.38 14.03
N ASN A 9 -20.08 -8.85 15.26
CA ASN A 9 -19.29 -10.05 15.52
C ASN A 9 -19.94 -11.32 14.91
N LYS A 10 -21.26 -11.43 14.93
CA LYS A 10 -21.97 -12.52 14.24
C LYS A 10 -21.76 -12.42 12.73
N LEU A 11 -21.93 -11.23 12.17
CA LEU A 11 -21.73 -10.97 10.74
C LEU A 11 -20.29 -11.29 10.32
N LYS A 12 -19.29 -10.86 11.08
CA LYS A 12 -17.86 -11.19 10.85
C LYS A 12 -17.62 -12.69 10.77
N LYS A 13 -18.23 -13.46 11.66
CA LYS A 13 -18.08 -14.93 11.69
C LYS A 13 -18.58 -15.55 10.39
N GLU A 14 -19.78 -15.17 9.95
CA GLU A 14 -20.36 -15.66 8.70
C GLU A 14 -19.56 -15.24 7.46
N ILE A 15 -19.02 -14.02 7.44
CA ILE A 15 -18.17 -13.53 6.36
C ILE A 15 -16.85 -14.32 6.30
N LYS A 16 -16.28 -14.66 7.45
CA LYS A 16 -15.03 -15.44 7.51
C LYS A 16 -15.19 -16.83 6.89
N GLU A 17 -16.38 -17.44 6.98
CA GLU A 17 -16.66 -18.74 6.37
C GLU A 17 -16.74 -18.72 4.84
N ILE A 18 -17.12 -17.59 4.25
CA ILE A 18 -17.30 -17.44 2.80
C ILE A 18 -16.19 -16.66 2.10
N THR A 19 -15.18 -16.21 2.85
CA THR A 19 -14.08 -15.36 2.36
C THR A 19 -12.75 -16.04 2.73
N ASN A 20 -11.74 -15.93 1.88
CA ASN A 20 -10.41 -16.42 2.25
C ASN A 20 -9.81 -15.55 3.36
N GLU A 21 -8.89 -16.14 4.12
CA GLU A 21 -8.32 -15.52 5.33
C GLU A 21 -7.62 -14.18 5.05
N ARG A 22 -6.96 -14.06 3.89
CA ARG A 22 -6.29 -12.81 3.47
C ARG A 22 -7.28 -11.69 3.17
N MET A 23 -8.35 -11.99 2.41
CA MET A 23 -9.39 -11.01 2.12
C MET A 23 -10.12 -10.56 3.38
N PHE A 24 -10.35 -11.48 4.31
CA PHE A 24 -11.00 -11.18 5.59
C PHE A 24 -10.13 -10.23 6.43
N SER A 25 -8.84 -10.54 6.63
CA SER A 25 -7.94 -9.72 7.43
C SER A 25 -7.71 -8.33 6.82
N THR A 26 -7.64 -8.24 5.49
CA THR A 26 -7.40 -6.98 4.80
C THR A 26 -8.64 -6.06 4.82
N TRP A 27 -9.83 -6.60 4.54
CA TRP A 27 -11.00 -5.79 4.24
C TRP A 27 -12.06 -5.76 5.35
N ILE A 28 -12.17 -6.83 6.12
CA ILE A 28 -13.25 -6.99 7.09
C ILE A 28 -12.76 -6.69 8.51
N GLU A 29 -11.54 -7.08 8.83
CA GLU A 29 -10.98 -6.90 10.17
C GLU A 29 -10.83 -5.42 10.57
N PRO A 30 -10.40 -4.49 9.69
CA PRO A 30 -10.27 -3.07 10.01
C PRO A 30 -11.60 -2.34 10.21
N VAL A 31 -12.74 -2.91 9.76
CA VAL A 31 -14.06 -2.30 9.86
C VAL A 31 -14.55 -2.28 11.31
N LYS A 32 -14.96 -1.10 11.79
CA LYS A 32 -15.43 -0.90 13.17
C LYS A 32 -16.93 -0.62 13.21
N PRO A 33 -17.71 -1.32 14.04
CA PRO A 33 -19.12 -0.98 14.22
C PRO A 33 -19.24 0.22 15.16
N ILE A 34 -19.99 1.25 14.75
CA ILE A 34 -20.17 2.47 15.54
C ILE A 34 -21.51 2.49 16.24
N ALA A 35 -22.60 2.23 15.51
CA ALA A 35 -23.93 2.33 16.04
C ALA A 35 -24.92 1.45 15.28
N LEU A 36 -26.07 1.19 15.92
CA LEU A 36 -27.25 0.61 15.30
C LEU A 36 -28.41 1.58 15.53
N ASN A 37 -28.79 2.30 14.48
CA ASN A 37 -29.88 3.27 14.51
C ASN A 37 -31.12 2.67 13.84
N ARG A 38 -32.16 2.37 14.61
CA ARG A 38 -33.37 1.64 14.15
C ARG A 38 -32.94 0.35 13.43
N ASN A 39 -32.99 0.36 12.10
CA ASN A 39 -32.62 -0.78 11.25
C ASN A 39 -31.34 -0.54 10.42
N ASN A 40 -30.51 0.45 10.79
CA ASN A 40 -29.26 0.74 10.08
C ASN A 40 -28.05 0.44 10.97
N LEU A 41 -27.24 -0.54 10.58
CA LEU A 41 -25.93 -0.80 11.18
C LEU A 41 -24.91 0.15 10.55
N ILE A 42 -24.34 1.03 11.37
CA ILE A 42 -23.33 1.99 10.94
C ILE A 42 -21.95 1.39 11.20
N LEU A 43 -21.18 1.24 10.11
CA LEU A 43 -19.82 0.70 10.11
C LEU A 43 -18.84 1.80 9.70
N GLU A 44 -17.82 2.02 10.51
CA GLU A 44 -16.71 2.94 10.20
C GLU A 44 -15.65 2.20 9.40
N LEU A 45 -15.26 2.82 8.31
CA LEU A 45 -14.21 2.35 7.41
C LEU A 45 -12.98 3.25 7.55
N PRO A 46 -11.78 2.70 7.37
CA PRO A 46 -10.53 3.43 7.61
C PRO A 46 -10.36 4.67 6.71
N ASN A 47 -10.81 4.61 5.46
CA ASN A 47 -10.67 5.71 4.49
C ASN A 47 -11.67 5.58 3.33
N GLN A 48 -11.65 6.57 2.41
CA GLN A 48 -12.54 6.63 1.25
C GLN A 48 -12.41 5.41 0.34
N PHE A 49 -11.20 4.89 0.16
CA PHE A 49 -10.94 3.72 -0.66
C PHE A 49 -11.62 2.45 -0.10
N PHE A 50 -11.51 2.23 1.23
CA PHE A 50 -12.26 1.15 1.89
C PHE A 50 -13.76 1.30 1.70
N TYR A 51 -14.26 2.55 1.71
CA TYR A 51 -15.66 2.84 1.47
C TYR A 51 -16.09 2.36 0.08
N GLU A 52 -15.42 2.82 -0.97
CA GLU A 52 -15.75 2.48 -2.35
C GLU A 52 -15.64 0.97 -2.62
N TRP A 53 -14.54 0.36 -2.15
CA TRP A 53 -14.33 -1.08 -2.32
C TRP A 53 -15.37 -1.93 -1.60
N ILE A 54 -15.63 -1.67 -0.32
CA ILE A 54 -16.59 -2.44 0.48
C ILE A 54 -18.03 -2.19 0.00
N GLU A 55 -18.34 -0.98 -0.41
CA GLU A 55 -19.67 -0.67 -0.95
C GLU A 55 -19.98 -1.46 -2.22
N ILE A 56 -19.02 -1.54 -3.14
CA ILE A 56 -19.17 -2.25 -4.42
C ILE A 56 -19.17 -3.78 -4.21
N HIS A 57 -18.24 -4.31 -3.44
CA HIS A 57 -17.98 -5.76 -3.42
C HIS A 57 -18.62 -6.51 -2.25
N TYR A 58 -18.92 -5.84 -1.15
CA TYR A 58 -19.37 -6.49 0.09
C TYR A 58 -20.73 -6.03 0.63
N LYS A 59 -21.22 -4.86 0.31
CA LYS A 59 -22.50 -4.34 0.82
C LYS A 59 -23.65 -5.31 0.57
N ASN A 60 -23.82 -5.73 -0.68
CA ASN A 60 -24.86 -6.69 -1.04
C ASN A 60 -24.67 -8.05 -0.37
N LYS A 61 -23.43 -8.50 -0.18
CA LYS A 61 -23.11 -9.75 0.53
C LYS A 61 -23.46 -9.65 2.01
N PHE A 62 -23.15 -8.54 2.65
CA PHE A 62 -23.48 -8.29 4.04
C PHE A 62 -25.00 -8.28 4.26
N GLU A 63 -25.73 -7.54 3.43
CA GLU A 63 -27.19 -7.45 3.51
C GLU A 63 -27.85 -8.80 3.26
N LYS A 64 -27.31 -9.60 2.32
CA LYS A 64 -27.78 -10.96 2.06
C LYS A 64 -27.56 -11.88 3.26
N ILE A 65 -26.39 -11.87 3.89
CA ILE A 65 -26.08 -12.67 5.08
C ILE A 65 -26.98 -12.26 6.24
N ILE A 66 -27.19 -10.98 6.46
CA ILE A 66 -28.07 -10.48 7.53
C ILE A 66 -29.49 -11.01 7.32
N LYS A 67 -30.02 -10.91 6.11
CA LYS A 67 -31.36 -11.36 5.79
C LYS A 67 -31.53 -12.87 5.88
N GLU A 68 -30.59 -13.65 5.30
CA GLU A 68 -30.71 -15.11 5.19
C GLU A 68 -30.33 -15.85 6.49
N LYS A 69 -29.25 -15.44 7.14
CA LYS A 69 -28.70 -16.16 8.30
C LYS A 69 -29.09 -15.54 9.64
N LEU A 70 -29.18 -14.23 9.72
CA LEU A 70 -29.55 -13.56 10.97
C LEU A 70 -31.07 -13.28 11.08
N LYS A 71 -31.82 -13.44 9.98
CA LYS A 71 -33.27 -13.20 9.88
C LYS A 71 -33.70 -11.81 10.36
N GLU A 72 -32.87 -10.82 10.15
CA GLU A 72 -33.12 -9.43 10.52
C GLU A 72 -33.16 -8.54 9.27
N GLU A 73 -34.04 -7.53 9.27
CA GLU A 73 -34.11 -6.53 8.20
C GLU A 73 -33.24 -5.30 8.57
N ILE A 74 -31.93 -5.47 8.51
CA ILE A 74 -30.97 -4.42 8.83
C ILE A 74 -30.25 -4.02 7.56
N LYS A 75 -30.23 -2.70 7.29
CA LYS A 75 -29.42 -2.09 6.22
C LYS A 75 -28.03 -1.73 6.76
N ILE A 76 -27.05 -1.75 5.89
CA ILE A 76 -25.70 -1.33 6.24
C ILE A 76 -25.44 0.06 5.70
N GLN A 77 -24.94 0.94 6.56
CA GLN A 77 -24.49 2.27 6.22
C GLN A 77 -23.00 2.38 6.60
N PHE A 78 -22.20 2.84 5.66
CA PHE A 78 -20.79 3.08 5.89
C PHE A 78 -20.53 4.54 6.21
N THR A 79 -19.55 4.80 7.08
CA THR A 79 -19.00 6.11 7.36
C THR A 79 -17.47 6.03 7.39
N ILE A 80 -16.82 7.14 7.11
CA ILE A 80 -15.36 7.23 7.14
C ILE A 80 -14.96 7.85 8.47
N GLY A 81 -14.02 7.20 9.19
CA GLY A 81 -13.47 7.73 10.42
C GLY A 81 -12.65 8.99 10.15
N ILE A 82 -13.11 10.12 10.66
CA ILE A 82 -12.30 11.33 10.69
C ILE A 82 -11.39 11.21 11.91
N GLU A 83 -10.13 10.84 11.71
CA GLU A 83 -9.13 10.97 12.78
C GLU A 83 -9.01 12.45 13.15
N LYS A 84 -9.44 12.80 14.36
CA LYS A 84 -9.19 14.13 14.94
C LYS A 84 -7.68 14.29 15.11
N ALA A 85 -7.07 15.06 14.22
CA ALA A 85 -5.73 15.56 14.46
C ALA A 85 -5.70 16.38 15.76
N PRO A 86 -4.66 16.24 16.61
CA PRO A 86 -4.57 17.04 17.81
C PRO A 86 -4.39 18.52 17.45
N ASN A 87 -5.32 19.34 17.93
CA ASN A 87 -5.26 20.80 17.83
C ASN A 87 -3.91 21.31 18.34
N LYS A 88 -3.08 21.85 17.45
CA LYS A 88 -2.04 22.81 17.82
C LYS A 88 -2.40 24.16 17.22
N ALA A 89 -2.53 25.11 18.14
CA ALA A 89 -2.90 26.50 17.93
C ALA A 89 -2.13 27.18 16.80
N GLU A 90 -2.86 27.96 16.04
CA GLU A 90 -2.37 28.92 15.05
C GLU A 90 -1.34 29.88 15.65
N LYS A 91 -0.17 29.94 15.02
CA LYS A 91 0.66 31.14 15.01
C LYS A 91 0.90 31.50 13.55
N THR A 92 0.17 32.51 13.12
CA THR A 92 0.36 33.20 11.85
C THR A 92 1.74 33.83 11.80
N THR A 93 2.59 33.32 10.93
CA THR A 93 3.74 34.05 10.41
C THR A 93 3.70 33.96 8.89
N LYS A 94 3.54 35.14 8.29
CA LYS A 94 3.62 35.35 6.85
C LYS A 94 5.04 34.95 6.40
N HIS A 95 5.18 33.85 5.69
CA HIS A 95 6.36 33.55 4.91
C HIS A 95 6.08 33.63 3.42
N LYS A 96 6.92 34.40 2.73
CA LYS A 96 7.00 34.52 1.28
C LYS A 96 6.94 33.15 0.63
N LYS A 97 6.13 33.03 -0.42
CA LYS A 97 6.12 31.88 -1.34
C LYS A 97 7.48 31.84 -2.06
N GLU A 98 8.37 30.99 -1.59
CA GLU A 98 9.46 30.47 -2.42
C GLU A 98 8.89 29.38 -3.32
N ALA A 99 9.14 29.49 -4.62
CA ALA A 99 8.78 28.45 -5.59
C ALA A 99 9.39 27.11 -5.18
N PRO A 100 8.66 25.97 -5.26
CA PRO A 100 9.19 24.69 -4.86
C PRO A 100 10.35 24.32 -5.76
N THR A 101 11.56 24.30 -5.20
CA THR A 101 12.72 23.66 -5.83
C THR A 101 12.38 22.21 -6.11
N GLN A 102 12.22 21.83 -7.37
CA GLN A 102 11.94 20.46 -7.79
C GLN A 102 13.04 19.55 -7.23
N LYS A 103 12.70 18.75 -6.22
CA LYS A 103 13.57 17.69 -5.72
C LYS A 103 13.84 16.74 -6.89
N LYS A 104 15.11 16.49 -7.23
CA LYS A 104 15.49 15.51 -8.26
C LYS A 104 15.13 14.11 -7.73
N THR A 105 13.97 13.62 -8.10
CA THR A 105 13.59 12.23 -7.87
C THR A 105 14.01 11.40 -9.07
N ASN A 106 14.53 10.19 -8.85
CA ASN A 106 14.90 9.25 -9.91
C ASN A 106 13.67 8.54 -10.54
N LEU A 107 12.49 9.12 -10.39
CA LEU A 107 11.23 8.54 -10.86
C LEU A 107 10.97 8.93 -12.32
N ASN A 108 10.42 7.99 -13.08
CA ASN A 108 9.96 8.27 -14.44
C ASN A 108 8.60 8.97 -14.39
N LYS A 109 8.58 10.26 -14.74
CA LYS A 109 7.38 11.10 -14.72
C LYS A 109 6.27 10.66 -15.70
N ARG A 110 6.57 9.78 -16.65
CA ARG A 110 5.57 9.23 -17.58
C ARG A 110 4.68 8.17 -16.94
N TYR A 111 5.11 7.55 -15.84
CA TYR A 111 4.37 6.52 -15.15
C TYR A 111 3.47 7.17 -14.10
N VAL A 112 2.21 7.35 -14.47
CA VAL A 112 1.14 7.90 -13.62
C VAL A 112 -0.05 6.96 -13.61
N PHE A 113 -0.91 7.04 -12.59
CA PHE A 113 -2.07 6.16 -12.49
C PHE A 113 -3.09 6.34 -13.63
N SER A 114 -3.17 7.54 -14.22
CA SER A 114 -4.08 7.81 -15.35
C SER A 114 -3.70 7.02 -16.61
N ASN A 115 -2.40 6.73 -16.81
CA ASN A 115 -1.90 5.97 -17.97
C ASN A 115 -1.82 4.46 -17.69
N PHE A 116 -2.18 4.02 -16.47
CA PHE A 116 -2.18 2.61 -16.10
C PHE A 116 -3.55 2.02 -16.35
N ILE A 117 -3.65 1.20 -17.39
CA ILE A 117 -4.91 0.55 -17.77
C ILE A 117 -5.30 -0.46 -16.71
N GLU A 118 -6.48 -0.29 -16.16
CA GLU A 118 -7.07 -1.16 -15.16
C GLU A 118 -7.85 -2.30 -15.80
N GLY A 119 -7.66 -3.49 -15.27
CA GLY A 119 -8.41 -4.69 -15.60
C GLY A 119 -8.50 -5.61 -14.39
N GLY A 120 -9.28 -6.68 -14.47
CA GLY A 120 -9.44 -7.63 -13.37
C GLY A 120 -8.11 -8.20 -12.84
N CYS A 121 -7.09 -8.25 -13.70
CA CYS A 121 -5.76 -8.78 -13.41
C CYS A 121 -4.89 -7.87 -12.51
N ASN A 122 -5.20 -6.58 -12.39
CA ASN A 122 -4.36 -5.60 -11.70
C ASN A 122 -5.14 -4.57 -10.87
N GLN A 123 -6.46 -4.64 -10.86
CA GLN A 123 -7.33 -3.71 -10.15
C GLN A 123 -6.95 -3.56 -8.67
N PHE A 124 -6.69 -4.69 -7.99
CA PHE A 124 -6.32 -4.67 -6.59
C PHE A 124 -4.95 -4.02 -6.35
N ALA A 125 -3.96 -4.31 -7.21
CA ALA A 125 -2.63 -3.71 -7.12
C ALA A 125 -2.68 -2.20 -7.37
N LYS A 126 -3.46 -1.74 -8.37
CA LYS A 126 -3.69 -0.32 -8.65
C LYS A 126 -4.32 0.38 -7.45
N ALA A 127 -5.38 -0.20 -6.91
CA ALA A 127 -6.11 0.34 -5.78
C ALA A 127 -5.26 0.47 -4.52
N ALA A 128 -4.49 -0.57 -4.17
CA ALA A 128 -3.53 -0.52 -3.06
C ALA A 128 -2.45 0.55 -3.27
N SER A 129 -1.98 0.69 -4.52
CA SER A 129 -0.99 1.71 -4.90
C SER A 129 -1.52 3.14 -4.73
N ILE A 130 -2.77 3.40 -5.11
CA ILE A 130 -3.44 4.68 -4.91
C ILE A 130 -3.57 4.97 -3.41
N SER A 131 -4.04 4.00 -2.61
CA SER A 131 -4.18 4.16 -1.17
C SER A 131 -2.87 4.52 -0.48
N VAL A 132 -1.77 3.85 -0.86
CA VAL A 132 -0.42 4.18 -0.34
C VAL A 132 0.02 5.58 -0.76
N SER A 133 -0.34 6.03 -1.96
CA SER A 133 0.04 7.36 -2.44
C SER A 133 -0.73 8.48 -1.73
N GLU A 134 -1.94 8.21 -1.27
CA GLU A 134 -2.76 9.17 -0.52
C GLU A 134 -2.37 9.24 0.96
N PHE A 135 -2.07 8.08 1.55
CA PHE A 135 -1.79 7.94 2.99
C PHE A 135 -0.51 7.15 3.25
N PRO A 136 0.67 7.68 2.88
CA PRO A 136 1.93 6.96 3.09
C PRO A 136 2.23 6.75 4.58
N GLY A 137 2.74 5.55 4.90
CA GLY A 137 3.07 5.14 6.28
C GLY A 137 1.93 4.45 7.04
N GLN A 138 0.79 4.23 6.42
CA GLN A 138 -0.32 3.50 7.04
C GLN A 138 0.08 2.03 7.28
N LYS A 139 -0.01 1.58 8.54
CA LYS A 139 0.50 0.26 8.98
C LYS A 139 0.01 -0.93 8.16
N GLY A 140 -1.27 -0.96 7.75
CA GLY A 140 -1.85 -2.06 6.98
C GLY A 140 -1.31 -2.19 5.55
N PHE A 141 -0.65 -1.14 5.02
CA PHE A 141 -0.09 -1.07 3.67
C PHE A 141 1.43 -0.85 3.68
N ASN A 142 2.08 -1.10 4.80
CA ASN A 142 3.51 -0.89 4.95
C ASN A 142 4.21 -2.14 5.51
N PRO A 143 5.10 -2.76 4.73
CA PRO A 143 5.42 -2.45 3.35
C PRO A 143 4.29 -2.81 2.38
N LEU A 144 4.26 -2.14 1.21
CA LEU A 144 3.51 -2.61 0.06
C LEU A 144 4.47 -3.39 -0.85
N VAL A 145 4.15 -4.65 -1.14
CA VAL A 145 4.90 -5.48 -2.08
C VAL A 145 4.02 -5.77 -3.30
N ILE A 146 4.40 -5.23 -4.46
CA ILE A 146 3.73 -5.48 -5.73
C ILE A 146 4.49 -6.58 -6.45
N TYR A 147 3.87 -7.75 -6.65
CA TYR A 147 4.55 -8.87 -7.28
C TYR A 147 3.79 -9.40 -8.51
N GLY A 148 4.51 -10.13 -9.37
CA GLY A 148 3.95 -10.71 -10.60
C GLY A 148 5.01 -10.86 -11.68
N GLY A 149 4.66 -11.49 -12.78
CA GLY A 149 5.56 -11.75 -13.91
C GLY A 149 6.20 -10.50 -14.51
N VAL A 150 7.18 -10.72 -15.39
CA VAL A 150 7.87 -9.64 -16.10
C VAL A 150 6.90 -8.94 -17.07
N GLY A 151 7.02 -7.60 -17.20
CA GLY A 151 6.23 -6.82 -18.17
C GLY A 151 4.79 -6.51 -17.76
N LEU A 152 4.35 -6.87 -16.55
CA LEU A 152 2.96 -6.69 -16.10
C LEU A 152 2.67 -5.29 -15.52
N GLY A 153 3.65 -4.37 -15.49
CA GLY A 153 3.42 -2.98 -15.07
C GLY A 153 3.79 -2.69 -13.61
N LYS A 154 4.51 -3.57 -12.90
CA LYS A 154 4.96 -3.36 -11.51
C LYS A 154 5.76 -2.06 -11.34
N THR A 155 6.77 -1.85 -12.20
CA THR A 155 7.57 -0.63 -12.25
C THR A 155 6.73 0.61 -12.54
N HIS A 156 5.69 0.48 -13.37
CA HIS A 156 4.74 1.57 -13.62
C HIS A 156 4.02 1.96 -12.32
N LEU A 157 3.42 1.02 -11.63
CA LEU A 157 2.73 1.28 -10.35
C LEU A 157 3.67 1.87 -9.31
N LEU A 158 4.89 1.34 -9.17
CA LEU A 158 5.90 1.87 -8.24
C LEU A 158 6.20 3.35 -8.51
N ASN A 159 6.43 3.71 -9.77
CA ASN A 159 6.70 5.10 -10.15
C ASN A 159 5.45 5.97 -10.01
N ALA A 160 4.27 5.46 -10.35
CA ALA A 160 3.01 6.18 -10.18
C ALA A 160 2.76 6.55 -8.72
N ILE A 161 3.01 5.64 -7.79
CA ILE A 161 2.97 5.91 -6.34
C ILE A 161 3.88 7.09 -6.01
N GLY A 162 5.14 7.02 -6.42
CA GLY A 162 6.12 8.06 -6.09
C GLY A 162 5.78 9.42 -6.71
N ASN A 163 5.31 9.45 -7.95
CA ASN A 163 4.89 10.67 -8.63
C ASN A 163 3.68 11.29 -7.93
N GLN A 164 2.66 10.50 -7.59
CA GLN A 164 1.47 10.96 -6.89
C GLN A 164 1.79 11.48 -5.49
N ILE A 165 2.69 10.81 -4.73
CA ILE A 165 3.15 11.28 -3.42
C ILE A 165 3.88 12.63 -3.56
N ASN A 166 4.74 12.79 -4.55
CA ASN A 166 5.44 14.06 -4.77
C ASN A 166 4.49 15.21 -5.12
N GLU A 167 3.37 14.91 -5.74
CA GLU A 167 2.31 15.87 -6.08
C GLU A 167 1.47 16.24 -4.85
N ASN A 168 0.95 15.23 -4.15
CA ASN A 168 0.03 15.40 -3.02
C ASN A 168 0.74 15.80 -1.73
N HIS A 169 1.97 15.32 -1.55
CA HIS A 169 2.77 15.49 -0.33
C HIS A 169 4.18 16.06 -0.62
N PRO A 170 4.31 17.29 -1.16
CA PRO A 170 5.59 17.84 -1.62
C PRO A 170 6.65 18.01 -0.52
N LYS A 171 6.24 17.93 0.74
CA LYS A 171 7.15 17.99 1.90
C LYS A 171 7.84 16.65 2.16
N LEU A 172 7.25 15.53 1.75
CA LEU A 172 7.84 14.22 1.96
C LEU A 172 9.05 14.01 1.05
N ASN A 173 10.05 13.31 1.58
CA ASN A 173 11.24 12.93 0.84
C ASN A 173 11.04 11.54 0.23
N THR A 174 10.70 11.47 -1.05
CA THR A 174 10.52 10.22 -1.79
C THR A 174 11.84 9.82 -2.46
N VAL A 175 12.34 8.64 -2.14
CA VAL A 175 13.55 8.06 -2.73
C VAL A 175 13.16 6.82 -3.54
N GLY A 176 13.43 6.84 -4.85
CA GLY A 176 13.23 5.71 -5.75
C GLY A 176 14.57 5.16 -6.24
N ALA A 177 14.72 3.84 -6.23
CA ALA A 177 15.88 3.14 -6.76
C ALA A 177 15.50 1.72 -7.22
N THR A 178 16.28 1.15 -8.13
CA THR A 178 16.28 -0.31 -8.34
C THR A 178 17.14 -0.97 -7.25
N SER A 179 16.88 -2.24 -6.94
CA SER A 179 17.73 -2.98 -5.99
C SER A 179 19.18 -3.15 -6.49
N GLU A 180 19.39 -3.13 -7.81
CA GLU A 180 20.73 -3.06 -8.40
C GLU A 180 21.41 -1.75 -8.08
N ARG A 181 20.70 -0.61 -8.25
CA ARG A 181 21.23 0.71 -7.92
C ARG A 181 21.57 0.82 -6.44
N PHE A 182 20.71 0.34 -5.55
CA PHE A 182 20.99 0.26 -4.13
C PHE A 182 22.27 -0.54 -3.85
N THR A 183 22.46 -1.67 -4.55
CA THR A 183 23.68 -2.50 -4.44
C THR A 183 24.92 -1.74 -4.88
N ILE A 184 24.87 -1.07 -6.05
CA ILE A 184 25.98 -0.28 -6.57
C ILE A 184 26.35 0.86 -5.64
N ASP A 185 25.37 1.58 -5.14
CA ASP A 185 25.56 2.69 -4.21
C ASP A 185 26.20 2.21 -2.90
N PHE A 186 25.76 1.04 -2.39
CA PHE A 186 26.33 0.44 -1.18
C PHE A 186 27.78 0.03 -1.40
N ILE A 187 28.11 -0.72 -2.47
CA ILE A 187 29.48 -1.15 -2.78
C ILE A 187 30.39 0.09 -2.97
N SER A 188 29.93 1.08 -3.72
CA SER A 188 30.67 2.33 -3.92
C SER A 188 30.94 3.06 -2.61
N SER A 189 29.98 3.02 -1.68
CA SER A 189 30.14 3.65 -0.38
C SER A 189 31.22 2.98 0.49
N ILE A 190 31.32 1.65 0.41
CA ILE A 190 32.40 0.89 1.08
C ILE A 190 33.74 1.27 0.50
N GLN A 191 33.88 1.23 -0.84
CA GLN A 191 35.13 1.56 -1.53
C GLN A 191 35.64 2.97 -1.23
N LYS A 192 34.71 3.91 -1.03
CA LYS A 192 35.02 5.32 -0.73
C LYS A 192 35.04 5.65 0.77
N ASN A 193 34.94 4.64 1.65
CA ASN A 193 34.81 4.83 3.10
C ASN A 193 33.70 5.83 3.50
N ASN A 194 32.59 5.82 2.77
CA ASN A 194 31.50 6.80 2.93
C ASN A 194 30.13 6.14 3.18
N THR A 195 30.10 5.10 4.00
CA THR A 195 28.88 4.34 4.33
C THR A 195 27.86 5.16 5.12
N ILE A 196 28.33 6.20 5.83
CA ILE A 196 27.44 7.10 6.57
C ILE A 196 26.55 7.89 5.62
N THR A 197 27.12 8.47 4.56
CA THR A 197 26.34 9.24 3.57
C THR A 197 25.33 8.35 2.82
N PHE A 198 25.74 7.12 2.46
CA PHE A 198 24.84 6.13 1.88
C PHE A 198 23.66 5.86 2.82
N SER A 199 23.94 5.52 4.08
CA SER A 199 22.91 5.23 5.06
C SER A 199 21.98 6.43 5.28
N GLN A 200 22.54 7.63 5.38
CA GLN A 200 21.74 8.85 5.53
C GLN A 200 20.83 9.12 4.33
N TYR A 201 21.27 8.84 3.11
CA TYR A 201 20.49 9.06 1.91
C TYR A 201 19.23 8.20 1.90
N TYR A 202 19.36 6.88 2.13
CA TYR A 202 18.23 5.96 2.10
C TYR A 202 17.37 6.02 3.36
N ARG A 203 17.96 6.21 4.55
CA ARG A 203 17.22 6.22 5.82
C ARG A 203 16.51 7.54 6.12
N LYS A 204 16.89 8.64 5.46
CA LYS A 204 16.17 9.92 5.54
C LYS A 204 14.94 9.99 4.63
N ALA A 205 14.66 8.96 3.85
CA ALA A 205 13.46 8.89 3.05
C ALA A 205 12.22 8.87 3.95
N ASP A 206 11.18 9.58 3.57
CA ASP A 206 9.84 9.42 4.12
C ASP A 206 9.08 8.31 3.38
N VAL A 207 9.43 8.13 2.10
CA VAL A 207 8.93 7.06 1.25
C VAL A 207 10.10 6.44 0.49
N LEU A 208 10.31 5.14 0.66
CA LEU A 208 11.33 4.37 -0.06
C LEU A 208 10.65 3.44 -1.07
N LEU A 209 10.99 3.61 -2.34
CA LEU A 209 10.50 2.81 -3.45
C LEU A 209 11.65 1.99 -4.02
N ILE A 210 11.58 0.67 -3.94
CA ILE A 210 12.62 -0.22 -4.48
C ILE A 210 12.03 -1.15 -5.52
N ASP A 211 12.55 -1.02 -6.74
CA ASP A 211 12.16 -1.87 -7.86
C ASP A 211 13.02 -3.13 -7.91
N ASP A 212 12.37 -4.25 -8.28
CA ASP A 212 13.01 -5.54 -8.59
C ASP A 212 13.86 -6.12 -7.44
N ILE A 213 13.23 -6.30 -6.26
CA ILE A 213 13.94 -6.75 -5.04
C ILE A 213 14.64 -8.12 -5.20
N GLN A 214 14.24 -8.94 -6.19
CA GLN A 214 14.86 -10.22 -6.48
C GLN A 214 16.35 -10.11 -6.83
N PHE A 215 16.81 -8.97 -7.35
CA PHE A 215 18.24 -8.77 -7.64
C PHE A 215 19.14 -8.63 -6.40
N LEU A 216 18.56 -8.64 -5.19
CA LEU A 216 19.34 -8.81 -3.94
C LEU A 216 19.71 -10.28 -3.66
N GLN A 217 19.14 -11.25 -4.38
CA GLN A 217 19.44 -12.68 -4.16
C GLN A 217 20.94 -12.94 -4.25
N GLY A 218 21.47 -13.74 -3.31
CA GLY A 218 22.87 -14.10 -3.25
C GLY A 218 23.84 -12.98 -2.81
N LYS A 219 23.35 -11.77 -2.52
CA LYS A 219 24.19 -10.62 -2.13
C LYS A 219 24.07 -10.37 -0.62
N GLU A 220 24.61 -11.25 0.20
CA GLU A 220 24.39 -11.27 1.64
C GLU A 220 24.65 -9.94 2.36
N GLN A 221 25.76 -9.27 2.05
CA GLN A 221 26.11 -7.99 2.68
C GLN A 221 25.11 -6.88 2.30
N THR A 222 24.66 -6.88 1.04
CA THR A 222 23.65 -5.91 0.57
C THR A 222 22.30 -6.19 1.21
N GLN A 223 21.91 -7.46 1.34
CA GLN A 223 20.69 -7.85 2.05
C GLN A 223 20.71 -7.40 3.51
N GLU A 224 21.85 -7.52 4.18
CA GLU A 224 22.06 -7.06 5.55
C GLU A 224 21.83 -5.55 5.66
N GLN A 225 22.47 -4.78 4.80
CA GLN A 225 22.35 -3.32 4.76
C GLN A 225 20.93 -2.89 4.41
N PHE A 226 20.27 -3.61 3.48
CA PHE A 226 18.88 -3.35 3.13
C PHE A 226 17.95 -3.63 4.31
N PHE A 227 18.16 -4.73 5.03
CA PHE A 227 17.40 -5.07 6.24
C PHE A 227 17.48 -3.97 7.30
N HIS A 228 18.67 -3.43 7.56
CA HIS A 228 18.83 -2.33 8.51
C HIS A 228 18.13 -1.06 8.04
N THR A 229 18.24 -0.73 6.75
CA THR A 229 17.55 0.43 6.17
C THR A 229 16.03 0.28 6.26
N PHE A 230 15.51 -0.90 5.88
CA PHE A 230 14.10 -1.22 5.96
C PHE A 230 13.56 -1.09 7.39
N ASN A 231 14.23 -1.72 8.37
CA ASN A 231 13.78 -1.70 9.76
C ASN A 231 13.73 -0.28 10.33
N GLU A 232 14.74 0.55 10.03
CA GLU A 232 14.76 1.93 10.50
C GLU A 232 13.60 2.74 9.93
N LEU A 233 13.32 2.60 8.64
CA LEU A 233 12.17 3.25 8.00
C LEU A 233 10.85 2.76 8.59
N TYR A 234 10.67 1.46 8.67
CA TYR A 234 9.46 0.83 9.17
C TYR A 234 9.14 1.22 10.63
N GLN A 235 10.15 1.20 11.52
CA GLN A 235 9.99 1.60 12.92
C GLN A 235 9.63 3.07 13.09
N ASN A 236 10.10 3.91 12.18
CA ASN A 236 9.77 5.34 12.16
C ASN A 236 8.46 5.67 11.41
N GLY A 237 7.65 4.65 11.05
CA GLY A 237 6.39 4.85 10.34
C GLY A 237 6.55 5.38 8.91
N LYS A 238 7.74 5.23 8.31
CA LYS A 238 8.03 5.64 6.93
C LYS A 238 7.53 4.57 5.95
N GLN A 239 7.01 4.98 4.81
CA GLN A 239 6.48 4.05 3.81
C GLN A 239 7.59 3.34 3.04
N VAL A 240 7.46 2.03 2.90
CA VAL A 240 8.29 1.22 1.99
C VAL A 240 7.40 0.56 0.95
N VAL A 241 7.78 0.68 -0.34
CA VAL A 241 7.11 0.00 -1.45
C VAL A 241 8.16 -0.79 -2.23
N LEU A 242 7.87 -2.04 -2.50
CA LEU A 242 8.77 -2.97 -3.17
C LEU A 242 8.08 -3.58 -4.39
N THR A 243 8.82 -3.86 -5.45
CA THR A 243 8.36 -4.76 -6.50
C THR A 243 9.16 -6.06 -6.53
N ALA A 244 8.52 -7.13 -6.97
CA ALA A 244 9.11 -8.46 -7.05
C ALA A 244 8.52 -9.27 -8.21
N ASP A 245 9.26 -10.28 -8.69
CA ASP A 245 8.75 -11.19 -9.72
C ASP A 245 7.85 -12.29 -9.15
N LYS A 246 7.96 -12.56 -7.84
CA LYS A 246 7.26 -13.63 -7.14
C LYS A 246 6.80 -13.17 -5.77
N TYR A 247 5.88 -13.93 -5.20
CA TYR A 247 5.49 -13.74 -3.80
C TYR A 247 6.71 -13.90 -2.86
N PRO A 248 6.79 -13.13 -1.75
CA PRO A 248 7.97 -13.14 -0.85
C PRO A 248 8.47 -14.52 -0.45
N THR A 249 7.61 -15.45 -0.05
CA THR A 249 8.03 -16.81 0.35
C THR A 249 8.59 -17.67 -0.78
N GLU A 250 8.34 -17.30 -2.04
CA GLU A 250 8.86 -18.03 -3.21
C GLU A 250 10.22 -17.53 -3.66
N MET A 251 10.73 -16.44 -3.04
CA MET A 251 12.02 -15.85 -3.40
C MET A 251 13.19 -16.59 -2.73
N LYS A 252 13.75 -17.57 -3.44
CA LYS A 252 14.94 -18.29 -2.98
C LYS A 252 16.16 -17.35 -2.96
N GLY A 253 17.04 -17.52 -1.95
CA GLY A 253 18.29 -16.74 -1.86
C GLY A 253 18.17 -15.37 -1.21
N LEU A 254 16.99 -15.01 -0.70
CA LEU A 254 16.81 -13.93 0.26
C LEU A 254 16.77 -14.50 1.68
N LYS A 255 17.32 -13.74 2.65
CA LYS A 255 17.31 -14.13 4.06
C LYS A 255 15.89 -14.14 4.62
N GLU A 256 15.53 -15.14 5.41
CA GLU A 256 14.17 -15.29 6.00
C GLU A 256 13.68 -14.05 6.73
N ARG A 257 14.59 -13.36 7.43
CA ARG A 257 14.25 -12.12 8.13
C ARG A 257 13.77 -10.98 7.20
N LEU A 258 14.25 -10.91 5.93
CA LEU A 258 13.73 -9.99 4.92
C LEU A 258 12.36 -10.43 4.44
N LEU A 259 12.21 -11.71 4.14
CA LEU A 259 10.94 -12.29 3.69
C LEU A 259 9.83 -12.03 4.71
N SER A 260 10.11 -12.31 5.99
CA SER A 260 9.17 -12.02 7.09
C SER A 260 8.77 -10.54 7.17
N ARG A 261 9.71 -9.63 6.89
CA ARG A 261 9.40 -8.18 6.83
C ARG A 261 8.55 -7.81 5.64
N PHE A 262 8.77 -8.42 4.49
CA PHE A 262 7.96 -8.18 3.29
C PHE A 262 6.53 -8.68 3.46
N GLU A 263 6.34 -9.75 4.21
CA GLU A 263 5.02 -10.30 4.54
C GLU A 263 4.27 -9.55 5.66
N SER A 264 4.97 -8.72 6.44
CA SER A 264 4.34 -8.00 7.56
C SER A 264 3.35 -6.93 7.12
N GLY A 265 3.39 -6.50 5.86
CA GLY A 265 2.48 -5.54 5.26
C GLY A 265 1.51 -6.17 4.25
N LEU A 266 1.27 -5.48 3.14
CA LEU A 266 0.39 -5.94 2.09
C LEU A 266 1.18 -6.42 0.87
N ALA A 267 0.99 -7.65 0.46
CA ALA A 267 1.48 -8.17 -0.82
C ALA A 267 0.32 -8.28 -1.82
N VAL A 268 0.48 -7.65 -2.99
CA VAL A 268 -0.52 -7.61 -4.06
C VAL A 268 0.05 -8.16 -5.35
N ASP A 269 -0.72 -9.00 -6.02
CA ASP A 269 -0.34 -9.59 -7.30
C ASP A 269 -0.78 -8.74 -8.49
N VAL A 270 0.02 -8.79 -9.55
CA VAL A 270 -0.34 -8.31 -10.88
C VAL A 270 -0.27 -9.51 -11.81
N GLN A 271 -1.43 -9.93 -12.30
CA GLN A 271 -1.56 -11.09 -13.18
C GLN A 271 -1.48 -10.71 -14.65
N PRO A 272 -1.23 -11.68 -15.56
CA PRO A 272 -1.29 -11.43 -16.98
C PRO A 272 -2.66 -10.87 -17.39
N PRO A 273 -2.69 -9.80 -18.20
CA PRO A 273 -3.95 -9.19 -18.65
C PRO A 273 -4.73 -10.12 -19.57
N ASP A 274 -6.05 -10.10 -19.43
CA ASP A 274 -6.97 -10.74 -20.36
C ASP A 274 -6.96 -10.04 -21.74
N PHE A 275 -7.72 -10.58 -22.67
CA PHE A 275 -7.74 -10.07 -24.05
C PHE A 275 -8.21 -8.61 -24.10
N GLU A 276 -9.24 -8.26 -23.37
CA GLU A 276 -9.85 -6.93 -23.36
C GLU A 276 -8.88 -5.89 -22.78
N THR A 277 -8.24 -6.22 -21.66
CA THR A 277 -7.21 -5.36 -21.04
C THR A 277 -6.01 -5.18 -21.97
N ARG A 278 -5.57 -6.24 -22.70
CA ARG A 278 -4.47 -6.12 -23.69
C ARG A 278 -4.81 -5.19 -24.83
N VAL A 279 -6.05 -5.28 -25.35
CA VAL A 279 -6.51 -4.36 -26.40
C VAL A 279 -6.51 -2.92 -25.89
N ALA A 280 -7.06 -2.68 -24.69
CA ALA A 280 -7.07 -1.35 -24.09
C ALA A 280 -5.64 -0.77 -23.89
N ILE A 281 -4.69 -1.59 -23.44
CA ILE A 281 -3.27 -1.19 -23.32
C ILE A 281 -2.66 -0.81 -24.66
N LEU A 282 -3.01 -1.53 -25.75
CA LEU A 282 -2.48 -1.23 -27.08
C LEU A 282 -3.10 0.03 -27.68
N MET A 283 -4.35 0.34 -27.34
CA MET A 283 -5.03 1.56 -27.83
C MET A 283 -4.54 2.82 -27.13
N GLU A 284 -4.02 2.71 -25.90
CA GLU A 284 -3.50 3.84 -25.12
C GLU A 284 -2.02 4.15 -25.46
N LYS A 285 -1.30 3.26 -26.11
CA LYS A 285 0.10 3.46 -26.55
C LYS A 285 0.21 4.14 -27.91
#